data_902c033892bae73be17069813f168241
#
_entry.id   902c033892bae73be17069813f168241
#
_cell.length_a   1.000
_cell.length_b   1.000
_cell.length_c   1.000
_cell.angle_alpha   90.00
_cell.angle_beta   90.00
_cell.angle_gamma   90.00
#
_symmetry.space_group_name_H-M   'P 1'
#
loop_
_entity.id
_entity.type
_entity.pdbx_description
1 polymer ?
#
loop_
_entity_poly.entity_id
_entity_poly.type
_entity_poly.pdbx_seq_one_letter_code
_entity_poly.pdbx_strand_id
1 'polypeptide(L)'
;MALPEWLVKEIDGVGDHPAFAGVDELERGLRTLAAGYPEITTLRRVGTSRHGEPLLCLTIDGEPGDPTALVFGLPHPNEPIGGLTALHLAARLCADPGLRGRLRHRWRIIACIDPDGLRLNEGWLAGPFTREHYARHFYRPAGPETRWSGRSRWTTRTPTSTRRCRRRRR
;
A
#
# COMPACT_ATOMS: atom_id res chain seq x y z
N MET A 1 12.15 16.40 21.98
CA MET A 1 13.16 16.00 20.99
C MET A 1 12.78 16.64 19.66
N ALA A 2 13.65 17.47 19.07
CA ALA A 2 13.36 18.10 17.77
C ALA A 2 13.43 17.05 16.63
N LEU A 3 12.58 17.22 15.62
CA LEU A 3 12.63 16.37 14.41
C LEU A 3 13.93 16.67 13.65
N PRO A 4 14.52 15.67 12.98
CA PRO A 4 15.66 15.90 12.09
C PRO A 4 15.26 16.86 10.94
N GLU A 5 16.18 17.73 10.53
CA GLU A 5 15.95 18.74 9.50
C GLU A 5 15.42 18.14 8.16
N TRP A 6 15.97 17.00 7.75
CA TRP A 6 15.53 16.33 6.53
C TRP A 6 14.04 15.89 6.62
N LEU A 7 13.56 15.50 7.81
CA LEU A 7 12.18 15.10 8.01
C LEU A 7 11.24 16.33 8.01
N VAL A 8 11.68 17.44 8.59
CA VAL A 8 10.97 18.71 8.53
C VAL A 8 10.80 19.13 7.07
N LYS A 9 11.86 19.05 6.26
CA LYS A 9 11.80 19.35 4.82
C LYS A 9 10.81 18.46 4.06
N GLU A 10 10.73 17.16 4.39
CA GLU A 10 9.75 16.27 3.76
C GLU A 10 8.30 16.63 4.15
N ILE A 11 8.09 17.02 5.40
CA ILE A 11 6.77 17.46 5.90
C ILE A 11 6.34 18.78 5.23
N ASP A 12 7.24 19.75 5.16
CA ASP A 12 6.99 21.06 4.54
C ASP A 12 6.80 20.95 3.01
N GLY A 13 7.32 19.88 2.42
CA GLY A 13 7.18 19.59 0.99
C GLY A 13 5.85 18.91 0.61
N VAL A 14 4.99 18.58 1.57
CA VAL A 14 3.66 18.04 1.29
C VAL A 14 2.77 19.17 0.76
N GLY A 15 2.33 19.05 -0.49
CA GLY A 15 1.44 20.03 -1.12
C GLY A 15 0.01 19.97 -0.61
N ASP A 16 -0.75 21.01 -0.94
CA ASP A 16 -2.18 21.02 -0.68
C ASP A 16 -2.93 20.04 -1.58
N HIS A 17 -3.84 19.29 -0.99
CA HIS A 17 -4.71 18.36 -1.69
C HIS A 17 -6.16 18.81 -1.55
N PRO A 18 -6.74 19.49 -2.58
CA PRO A 18 -8.10 20.02 -2.51
C PRO A 18 -9.17 18.93 -2.55
N ALA A 19 -8.79 17.71 -2.94
CA ALA A 19 -9.65 16.53 -3.01
C ALA A 19 -8.87 15.28 -2.62
N PHE A 20 -9.58 14.23 -2.25
CA PHE A 20 -8.99 12.90 -2.08
C PHE A 20 -8.99 12.16 -3.41
N ALA A 21 -8.05 11.23 -3.57
CA ALA A 21 -7.95 10.41 -4.77
C ALA A 21 -8.89 9.20 -4.68
N GLY A 22 -9.60 8.93 -5.76
CA GLY A 22 -10.33 7.68 -5.97
C GLY A 22 -9.43 6.55 -6.47
N VAL A 23 -10.03 5.39 -6.77
CA VAL A 23 -9.31 4.20 -7.20
C VAL A 23 -8.49 4.47 -8.46
N ASP A 24 -9.11 5.09 -9.48
CA ASP A 24 -8.46 5.34 -10.78
C ASP A 24 -7.28 6.30 -10.67
N GLU A 25 -7.38 7.33 -9.81
CA GLU A 25 -6.30 8.28 -9.58
C GLU A 25 -5.11 7.61 -8.90
N LEU A 26 -5.36 6.78 -7.87
CA LEU A 26 -4.31 6.05 -7.17
C LEU A 26 -3.61 5.04 -8.09
N GLU A 27 -4.38 4.29 -8.91
CA GLU A 27 -3.79 3.39 -9.90
C GLU A 27 -2.96 4.14 -10.94
N ARG A 28 -3.50 5.23 -11.48
CA ARG A 28 -2.80 6.07 -12.46
C ARG A 28 -1.50 6.61 -11.87
N GLY A 29 -1.52 7.05 -10.61
CA GLY A 29 -0.34 7.51 -9.90
C GLY A 29 0.76 6.44 -9.83
N LEU A 30 0.42 5.21 -9.43
CA LEU A 30 1.38 4.10 -9.38
C LEU A 30 1.93 3.75 -10.77
N ARG A 31 1.08 3.73 -11.81
CA ARG A 31 1.51 3.48 -13.21
C ARG A 31 2.43 4.58 -13.73
N THR A 32 2.14 5.84 -13.41
CA THR A 32 2.98 6.98 -13.78
C THR A 32 4.36 6.88 -13.14
N LEU A 33 4.42 6.53 -11.85
CA LEU A 33 5.70 6.32 -11.17
C LEU A 33 6.49 5.17 -11.77
N ALA A 34 5.83 4.04 -12.07
CA ALA A 34 6.49 2.90 -12.69
C ALA A 34 7.06 3.24 -14.09
N ALA A 35 6.32 4.03 -14.86
CA ALA A 35 6.77 4.46 -16.20
C ALA A 35 7.89 5.53 -16.13
N GLY A 36 7.86 6.39 -15.11
CA GLY A 36 8.85 7.45 -14.95
C GLY A 36 10.17 7.00 -14.35
N TYR A 37 10.19 5.86 -13.65
CA TYR A 37 11.37 5.33 -12.95
C TYR A 37 11.59 3.83 -13.20
N PRO A 38 11.65 3.38 -14.47
CA PRO A 38 11.66 1.96 -14.81
C PRO A 38 12.90 1.21 -14.30
N GLU A 39 14.01 1.90 -14.06
CA GLU A 39 15.28 1.30 -13.60
C GLU A 39 15.22 0.85 -12.12
N ILE A 40 14.35 1.48 -11.33
CA ILE A 40 14.28 1.24 -9.88
C ILE A 40 12.92 0.75 -9.43
N THR A 41 11.94 0.63 -10.36
CA THR A 41 10.58 0.25 -9.99
C THR A 41 10.07 -0.94 -10.78
N THR A 42 9.20 -1.72 -10.12
CA THR A 42 8.42 -2.77 -10.77
C THR A 42 6.99 -2.69 -10.28
N LEU A 43 6.03 -2.53 -11.21
CA LEU A 43 4.60 -2.55 -10.89
C LEU A 43 4.00 -3.92 -11.22
N ARG A 44 3.33 -4.53 -10.25
CA ARG A 44 2.68 -5.83 -10.43
C ARG A 44 1.27 -5.81 -9.86
N ARG A 45 0.36 -6.53 -10.54
CA ARG A 45 -0.91 -6.93 -9.95
C ARG A 45 -0.64 -8.09 -8.99
N VAL A 46 -0.90 -7.88 -7.70
CA VAL A 46 -0.68 -8.87 -6.64
C VAL A 46 -1.98 -9.55 -6.21
N GLY A 47 -3.11 -9.06 -6.67
CA GLY A 47 -4.43 -9.62 -6.37
C GLY A 47 -5.54 -8.98 -7.20
N THR A 48 -6.75 -9.42 -6.89
CA THR A 48 -7.99 -8.89 -7.44
C THR A 48 -9.00 -8.78 -6.30
N SER A 49 -9.70 -7.66 -6.22
CA SER A 49 -10.79 -7.48 -5.27
C SER A 49 -11.99 -8.37 -5.61
N ARG A 50 -13.00 -8.38 -4.75
CA ARG A 50 -14.24 -9.14 -4.97
C ARG A 50 -14.98 -8.67 -6.24
N HIS A 51 -14.95 -7.37 -6.54
CA HIS A 51 -15.65 -6.78 -7.68
C HIS A 51 -14.77 -6.64 -8.94
N GLY A 52 -13.54 -7.18 -8.89
CA GLY A 52 -12.68 -7.28 -10.07
C GLY A 52 -11.59 -6.22 -10.19
N GLU A 53 -11.51 -5.28 -9.24
CA GLU A 53 -10.49 -4.23 -9.23
C GLU A 53 -9.09 -4.84 -9.01
N PRO A 54 -8.06 -4.36 -9.71
CA PRO A 54 -6.71 -4.85 -9.53
C PRO A 54 -6.09 -4.34 -8.22
N LEU A 55 -5.43 -5.20 -7.48
CA LEU A 55 -4.56 -4.79 -6.39
C LEU A 55 -3.15 -4.61 -6.95
N LEU A 56 -2.72 -3.36 -7.10
CA LEU A 56 -1.42 -3.02 -7.65
C LEU A 56 -0.40 -2.78 -6.54
N CYS A 57 0.77 -3.40 -6.69
CA CYS A 57 1.91 -3.21 -5.81
C CYS A 57 3.08 -2.64 -6.62
N LEU A 58 3.51 -1.43 -6.27
CA LEU A 58 4.74 -0.83 -6.75
C LEU A 58 5.88 -1.29 -5.84
N THR A 59 6.86 -1.98 -6.41
CA THR A 59 8.12 -2.25 -5.74
C THR A 59 9.11 -1.16 -6.14
N ILE A 60 9.79 -0.56 -5.17
CA ILE A 60 10.92 0.35 -5.37
C ILE A 60 12.14 -0.36 -4.80
N ASP A 61 13.16 -0.57 -5.62
CA ASP A 61 14.33 -1.34 -5.24
C ASP A 61 15.18 -0.59 -4.22
N GLY A 62 15.71 -1.36 -3.27
CA GLY A 62 16.76 -0.95 -2.34
C GLY A 62 18.11 -1.53 -2.76
N GLU A 63 19.13 -1.28 -1.95
CA GLU A 63 20.45 -1.88 -2.14
C GLU A 63 20.44 -3.38 -1.80
N PRO A 64 21.39 -4.17 -2.37
CA PRO A 64 21.53 -5.57 -1.99
C PRO A 64 21.67 -5.75 -0.48
N GLY A 65 20.78 -6.55 0.12
CA GLY A 65 20.76 -6.81 1.57
C GLY A 65 19.84 -5.88 2.37
N ASP A 66 19.24 -4.87 1.76
CA ASP A 66 18.27 -4.04 2.46
C ASP A 66 17.00 -4.83 2.82
N PRO A 67 16.42 -4.60 3.99
CA PRO A 67 15.16 -5.24 4.39
C PRO A 67 14.00 -4.77 3.51
N THR A 68 12.92 -5.56 3.46
CA THR A 68 11.71 -5.17 2.75
C THR A 68 10.71 -4.51 3.70
N ALA A 69 10.23 -3.33 3.33
CA ALA A 69 9.10 -2.66 3.96
C ALA A 69 7.84 -2.80 3.08
N LEU A 70 6.72 -3.19 3.69
CA LEU A 70 5.41 -3.19 3.05
C LEU A 70 4.57 -2.03 3.61
N VAL A 71 4.12 -1.17 2.72
CA VAL A 71 3.20 -0.06 3.03
C VAL A 71 1.93 -0.25 2.21
N PHE A 72 0.79 -0.14 2.86
CA PHE A 72 -0.49 -0.11 2.16
C PHE A 72 -1.39 0.99 2.71
N GLY A 73 -2.09 1.66 1.81
CA GLY A 73 -3.12 2.65 2.12
C GLY A 73 -4.52 2.03 2.15
N LEU A 74 -5.45 2.75 2.75
CA LEU A 74 -6.88 2.44 2.72
C LEU A 74 -7.25 1.06 3.28
N PRO A 75 -6.76 0.67 4.47
CA PRO A 75 -7.31 -0.49 5.17
C PRO A 75 -8.76 -0.26 5.60
N HIS A 76 -9.15 1.01 5.74
CA HIS A 76 -10.52 1.47 5.91
C HIS A 76 -10.86 2.40 4.75
N PRO A 77 -11.83 2.05 3.89
CA PRO A 77 -12.08 2.76 2.64
C PRO A 77 -12.66 4.18 2.82
N ASN A 78 -13.13 4.50 4.01
CA ASN A 78 -13.58 5.85 4.39
C ASN A 78 -12.47 6.74 4.97
N GLU A 79 -11.22 6.29 4.93
CA GLU A 79 -10.03 7.04 5.40
C GLU A 79 -9.07 7.28 4.21
N PRO A 80 -9.47 8.10 3.21
CA PRO A 80 -8.80 8.20 1.92
C PRO A 80 -7.39 8.82 1.99
N ILE A 81 -7.06 9.48 3.09
CA ILE A 81 -5.72 10.06 3.29
C ILE A 81 -4.61 9.00 3.21
N GLY A 82 -4.90 7.75 3.61
CA GLY A 82 -3.93 6.66 3.57
C GLY A 82 -3.44 6.34 2.15
N GLY A 83 -4.32 6.44 1.14
CA GLY A 83 -3.98 6.26 -0.27
C GLY A 83 -3.05 7.36 -0.79
N LEU A 84 -3.39 8.63 -0.49
CA LEU A 84 -2.55 9.78 -0.84
C LEU A 84 -1.18 9.70 -0.16
N THR A 85 -1.14 9.34 1.13
CA THR A 85 0.11 9.19 1.87
C THR A 85 1.01 8.12 1.26
N ALA A 86 0.44 6.95 0.91
CA ALA A 86 1.20 5.87 0.28
C ALA A 86 1.73 6.27 -1.10
N LEU A 87 0.92 6.97 -1.91
CA LEU A 87 1.31 7.47 -3.22
C LEU A 87 2.37 8.57 -3.11
N HIS A 88 2.22 9.51 -2.16
CA HIS A 88 3.22 10.56 -1.90
C HIS A 88 4.56 9.95 -1.49
N LEU A 89 4.55 9.01 -0.54
CA LEU A 89 5.78 8.30 -0.14
C LEU A 89 6.44 7.63 -1.34
N ALA A 90 5.67 6.93 -2.19
CA ALA A 90 6.20 6.31 -3.40
C ALA A 90 6.86 7.34 -4.33
N ALA A 91 6.20 8.49 -4.56
CA ALA A 91 6.72 9.55 -5.40
C ALA A 91 8.04 10.13 -4.84
N ARG A 92 8.08 10.40 -3.52
CA ARG A 92 9.30 10.90 -2.87
C ARG A 92 10.45 9.90 -2.95
N LEU A 93 10.19 8.63 -2.69
CA LEU A 93 11.19 7.57 -2.80
C LEU A 93 11.69 7.40 -4.24
N CYS A 94 10.85 7.55 -5.25
CA CYS A 94 11.28 7.51 -6.65
C CYS A 94 12.16 8.71 -7.02
N ALA A 95 11.77 9.91 -6.60
CA ALA A 95 12.41 11.15 -7.01
C ALA A 95 13.72 11.45 -6.26
N ASP A 96 13.87 10.97 -5.01
CA ASP A 96 15.00 11.35 -4.14
C ASP A 96 15.88 10.14 -3.77
N PRO A 97 17.02 9.94 -4.46
CA PRO A 97 17.99 8.91 -4.11
C PRO A 97 18.57 9.06 -2.70
N GLY A 98 18.70 10.30 -2.21
CA GLY A 98 19.20 10.57 -0.85
C GLY A 98 18.22 10.08 0.22
N LEU A 99 16.92 10.27 0.01
CA LEU A 99 15.88 9.73 0.88
C LEU A 99 15.88 8.20 0.87
N ARG A 100 16.00 7.56 -0.30
CA ARG A 100 16.12 6.09 -0.41
C ARG A 100 17.34 5.58 0.34
N GLY A 101 18.51 6.18 0.13
CA GLY A 101 19.75 5.82 0.81
C GLY A 101 19.70 6.00 2.33
N ARG A 102 18.92 6.96 2.81
CA ARG A 102 18.70 7.20 4.24
C ARG A 102 17.77 6.16 4.86
N LEU A 103 16.68 5.80 4.17
CA LEU A 103 15.67 4.88 4.67
C LEU A 103 16.02 3.39 4.46
N ARG A 104 16.92 3.08 3.54
CA ARG A 104 17.54 1.77 3.33
C ARG A 104 16.60 0.57 3.37
N HIS A 105 15.55 0.59 2.51
CA HIS A 105 14.61 -0.50 2.35
C HIS A 105 14.31 -0.77 0.88
N ARG A 106 14.02 -2.01 0.55
CA ARG A 106 13.20 -2.33 -0.61
C ARG A 106 11.74 -2.08 -0.23
N TRP A 107 11.09 -1.17 -0.92
CA TRP A 107 9.72 -0.77 -0.61
C TRP A 107 8.72 -1.54 -1.48
N ARG A 108 7.65 -2.00 -0.86
CA ARG A 108 6.46 -2.51 -1.54
C ARG A 108 5.27 -1.67 -1.14
N ILE A 109 4.69 -0.96 -2.10
CA ILE A 109 3.66 0.04 -1.84
C ILE A 109 2.39 -0.34 -2.59
N ILE A 110 1.29 -0.48 -1.84
CA ILE A 110 -0.07 -0.69 -2.34
C ILE A 110 -0.87 0.55 -1.95
N ALA A 111 -1.18 1.43 -2.89
CA ALA A 111 -1.87 2.69 -2.56
C ALA A 111 -3.30 2.47 -2.08
N CYS A 112 -3.97 1.40 -2.53
CA CYS A 112 -5.33 1.05 -2.11
C CYS A 112 -5.45 -0.46 -1.91
N ILE A 113 -5.69 -0.90 -0.66
CA ILE A 113 -5.87 -2.32 -0.34
C ILE A 113 -7.36 -2.74 -0.37
N ASP A 114 -8.29 -1.78 -0.21
CA ASP A 114 -9.74 -2.00 -0.35
C ASP A 114 -10.33 -1.09 -1.43
N PRO A 115 -10.08 -1.39 -2.74
CA PRO A 115 -10.60 -0.59 -3.83
C PRO A 115 -12.13 -0.68 -3.95
N ASP A 116 -12.75 -1.82 -3.64
CA ASP A 116 -14.20 -1.96 -3.69
C ASP A 116 -14.89 -1.01 -2.71
N GLY A 117 -14.38 -0.94 -1.48
CA GLY A 117 -14.89 -0.02 -0.48
C GLY A 117 -14.61 1.44 -0.82
N LEU A 118 -13.45 1.75 -1.44
CA LEU A 118 -13.13 3.10 -1.89
C LEU A 118 -14.09 3.56 -3.00
N ARG A 119 -14.42 2.70 -3.97
CA ARG A 119 -15.43 2.99 -5.00
C ARG A 119 -16.76 3.44 -4.40
N LEU A 120 -17.18 2.81 -3.31
CA LEU A 120 -18.43 3.17 -2.61
C LEU A 120 -18.32 4.49 -1.84
N ASN A 121 -17.11 5.01 -1.63
CA ASN A 121 -16.86 6.31 -0.99
C ASN A 121 -16.58 7.43 -1.99
N GLU A 122 -16.39 7.17 -3.27
CA GLU A 122 -16.01 8.16 -4.28
C GLU A 122 -17.01 9.34 -4.36
N GLY A 123 -18.27 9.11 -3.99
CA GLY A 123 -19.29 10.15 -3.99
C GLY A 123 -19.01 11.38 -3.09
N TRP A 124 -18.07 11.29 -2.14
CA TRP A 124 -17.74 12.42 -1.27
C TRP A 124 -16.26 12.87 -1.35
N LEU A 125 -15.40 12.15 -2.06
CA LEU A 125 -13.95 12.41 -2.09
C LEU A 125 -13.56 13.74 -2.71
N ALA A 126 -14.37 14.25 -3.63
CA ALA A 126 -14.16 15.55 -4.28
C ALA A 126 -14.90 16.71 -3.58
N GLY A 127 -15.59 16.44 -2.49
CA GLY A 127 -16.41 17.42 -1.76
C GLY A 127 -17.83 17.56 -2.35
N PRO A 128 -18.64 18.48 -1.78
CA PRO A 128 -18.30 19.37 -0.68
C PRO A 128 -18.08 18.62 0.64
N PHE A 129 -17.10 19.03 1.43
CA PHE A 129 -16.74 18.37 2.69
C PHE A 129 -17.66 18.85 3.83
N THR A 130 -18.96 18.63 3.68
CA THR A 130 -19.96 18.87 4.72
C THR A 130 -20.37 17.56 5.39
N ARG A 131 -20.84 17.66 6.65
CA ARG A 131 -21.31 16.49 7.39
C ARG A 131 -22.45 15.76 6.67
N GLU A 132 -23.37 16.52 6.09
CA GLU A 132 -24.55 16.00 5.39
C GLU A 132 -24.14 15.27 4.11
N HIS A 133 -23.20 15.83 3.34
CA HIS A 133 -22.71 15.20 2.11
C HIS A 133 -21.94 13.92 2.42
N TYR A 134 -21.03 13.98 3.39
CA TYR A 134 -20.31 12.80 3.86
C TYR A 134 -21.26 11.70 4.33
N ALA A 135 -22.25 12.02 5.17
CA ALA A 135 -23.20 11.04 5.70
C ALA A 135 -24.03 10.34 4.62
N ARG A 136 -24.31 11.00 3.49
CA ARG A 136 -25.06 10.42 2.37
C ARG A 136 -24.23 9.43 1.54
N HIS A 137 -22.92 9.64 1.45
CA HIS A 137 -22.01 8.90 0.56
C HIS A 137 -21.00 8.04 1.31
N PHE A 138 -21.02 8.09 2.63
CA PHE A 138 -20.12 7.32 3.47
C PHE A 138 -20.45 5.83 3.39
N TYR A 139 -19.41 5.05 3.15
CA TYR A 139 -19.46 3.61 3.24
C TYR A 139 -18.36 3.08 4.16
N ARG A 140 -18.72 2.20 5.05
CA ARG A 140 -17.82 1.35 5.84
C ARG A 140 -18.48 -0.01 6.02
N PRO A 141 -17.77 -1.13 5.78
CA PRO A 141 -18.32 -2.46 5.98
C PRO A 141 -18.91 -2.64 7.38
N ALA A 142 -20.09 -3.24 7.48
CA ALA A 142 -20.66 -3.60 8.76
C ALA A 142 -19.81 -4.69 9.46
N GLY A 143 -19.92 -4.80 10.79
CA GLY A 143 -19.12 -5.73 11.59
C GLY A 143 -19.12 -7.21 11.10
N PRO A 144 -20.23 -7.78 10.57
CA PRO A 144 -20.21 -9.12 9.97
C PRO A 144 -19.36 -9.22 8.70
N GLU A 145 -19.28 -8.15 7.91
CA GLU A 145 -18.49 -8.08 6.69
C GLU A 145 -17.00 -7.87 6.98
N THR A 146 -16.69 -7.25 8.12
CA THR A 146 -15.32 -7.11 8.62
C THR A 146 -14.82 -8.36 9.32
N ARG A 147 -15.69 -9.28 9.69
CA ARG A 147 -15.27 -10.60 10.14
C ARG A 147 -14.69 -11.32 8.94
N TRP A 148 -13.39 -11.39 8.92
CA TRP A 148 -12.66 -12.28 8.04
C TRP A 148 -13.22 -13.69 8.24
N SER A 149 -14.13 -14.12 7.38
CA SER A 149 -14.68 -15.48 7.35
C SER A 149 -13.63 -16.43 6.75
N GLY A 150 -12.38 -16.16 7.06
CA GLY A 150 -11.25 -16.98 6.66
C GLY A 150 -11.28 -18.33 7.33
N ARG A 151 -12.12 -19.22 6.82
CA ARG A 151 -11.75 -20.63 6.75
C ARG A 151 -10.71 -20.81 5.64
N SER A 152 -9.67 -19.99 5.58
CA SER A 152 -8.44 -20.42 4.98
C SER A 152 -7.84 -21.42 5.96
N ARG A 153 -8.05 -22.71 5.67
CA ARG A 153 -7.20 -23.76 6.24
C ARG A 153 -5.76 -23.45 5.78
N TRP A 154 -5.06 -22.68 6.57
CA TRP A 154 -3.62 -22.74 6.54
C TRP A 154 -3.26 -24.13 7.06
N THR A 155 -3.25 -25.12 6.16
CA THR A 155 -2.56 -26.37 6.44
C THR A 155 -1.08 -25.99 6.43
N THR A 156 -0.55 -25.70 7.61
CA THR A 156 0.88 -25.75 7.86
C THR A 156 1.30 -27.19 7.60
N ARG A 157 1.68 -27.49 6.34
CA ARG A 157 2.47 -28.68 6.07
C ARG A 157 3.82 -28.47 6.74
N THR A 158 3.93 -28.91 7.96
CA THR A 158 5.22 -29.11 8.61
C THR A 158 5.96 -30.15 7.76
N PRO A 159 7.15 -29.85 7.21
CA PRO A 159 7.94 -30.87 6.55
C PRO A 159 8.45 -31.83 7.65
N THR A 160 7.84 -32.99 7.76
CA THR A 160 8.39 -34.10 8.56
C THR A 160 9.64 -34.62 7.83
N SER A 161 10.78 -33.99 8.11
CA SER A 161 12.08 -34.57 7.72
C SER A 161 12.49 -35.64 8.72
N THR A 162 11.99 -36.83 8.55
CA THR A 162 12.60 -38.02 9.13
C THR A 162 13.72 -38.49 8.21
N ARG A 163 14.86 -37.83 8.23
CA ARG A 163 16.10 -38.46 7.75
C ARG A 163 16.57 -39.44 8.84
N ARG A 164 16.21 -40.71 8.70
CA ARG A 164 16.86 -41.79 9.42
C ARG A 164 18.33 -41.84 8.99
N CYS A 165 19.19 -41.40 9.88
CA CYS A 165 20.63 -41.61 9.77
C CYS A 165 20.90 -43.14 9.97
N ARG A 166 21.15 -43.86 8.88
CA ARG A 166 21.66 -45.24 8.95
C ARG A 166 23.13 -45.18 9.36
N ARG A 167 23.41 -45.45 10.62
CA ARG A 167 24.78 -45.80 11.08
C ARG A 167 25.18 -47.10 10.41
N ARG A 168 26.15 -47.05 9.51
CA ARG A 168 26.93 -48.25 9.13
C ARG A 168 27.93 -48.52 10.25
N ARG A 169 27.79 -49.68 10.88
CA ARG A 169 28.85 -50.26 11.70
C ARG A 169 29.86 -50.92 10.77
N ARG A 170 31.12 -50.65 10.98
CA ARG A 170 32.28 -51.53 10.82
C ARG A 170 33.08 -51.47 12.10
#